data_11852fa81780d941bdbcb81536d05e0d
#
_entry.id   11852fa81780d941bdbcb81536d05e0d
#
_cell.length_a   1.000
_cell.length_b   1.000
_cell.length_c   1.000
_cell.angle_alpha   90.00
_cell.angle_beta   90.00
_cell.angle_gamma   90.00
#
_symmetry.space_group_name_H-M   'P 1'
#
loop_
_entity.id
_entity.type
_entity.pdbx_description
1 polymer ?
#
loop_
_entity_poly.entity_id
_entity_poly.type
_entity_poly.pdbx_seq_one_letter_code
_entity_poly.pdbx_strand_id
1 'polypeptide(L)'
;MDDTDWFLDELYDFAPSLGITTIVPYYSRWVIDLNREPNNKSLYSDGRIITSLCPTTNFLGEDIYKRDYMLNQQEIEIRLTHYFNPYHNKINELLKDFKSKFNQAFFWDAHSIRRHVPSIHKNPFPDLIIGDNDSTSCDTKFTKITENEIMKSGLQVNYNHPFKGGYLTRSKGNPSQHIHAIQLEMCKDLYMNHNETKYEEKKAAKIKKILKNTFQHLIESLI
;
A
#
# COMPACT_ATOMS: atom_id res chain seq x y z
N MET A 1 8.91 12.71 -8.33
CA MET A 1 8.98 12.11 -6.99
C MET A 1 7.60 11.89 -6.36
N ASP A 2 6.60 12.26 -7.06
CA ASP A 2 5.26 12.49 -6.50
C ASP A 2 4.46 11.22 -6.22
N ASP A 3 4.77 10.15 -6.91
CA ASP A 3 4.03 8.88 -6.87
C ASP A 3 4.60 7.86 -5.86
N THR A 4 5.63 8.24 -5.10
CA THR A 4 6.34 7.37 -4.16
C THR A 4 5.78 7.52 -2.74
N ASP A 5 5.72 6.41 -2.02
CA ASP A 5 5.29 6.33 -0.61
C ASP A 5 6.42 6.77 0.33
N TRP A 6 6.81 8.05 0.27
CA TRP A 6 7.92 8.60 1.03
C TRP A 6 7.70 8.50 2.53
N PHE A 7 8.77 8.16 3.27
CA PHE A 7 8.84 8.16 4.74
C PHE A 7 7.86 7.20 5.43
N LEU A 8 7.28 6.23 4.72
CA LEU A 8 6.43 5.23 5.37
C LEU A 8 7.25 4.32 6.29
N ASP A 9 8.49 4.02 5.97
CA ASP A 9 9.41 3.29 6.84
C ASP A 9 9.66 4.03 8.17
N GLU A 10 9.80 5.36 8.14
CA GLU A 10 9.87 6.20 9.35
C GLU A 10 8.51 6.25 10.09
N LEU A 11 7.40 6.34 9.35
CA LEU A 11 6.06 6.40 9.95
C LEU A 11 5.69 5.09 10.66
N TYR A 12 6.13 3.95 10.14
CA TYR A 12 5.86 2.62 10.70
C TYR A 12 7.03 2.06 11.54
N ASP A 13 7.99 2.87 11.97
CA ASP A 13 9.18 2.47 12.74
C ASP A 13 8.86 1.75 14.06
N PHE A 14 7.66 1.93 14.58
CA PHE A 14 7.17 1.26 15.80
C PHE A 14 6.78 -0.22 15.57
N ALA A 15 6.54 -0.65 14.32
CA ALA A 15 6.01 -1.98 14.01
C ALA A 15 6.87 -3.13 14.55
N PRO A 16 8.21 -3.11 14.45
CA PRO A 16 9.06 -4.15 15.04
C PRO A 16 8.91 -4.27 16.56
N SER A 17 8.62 -3.16 17.27
CA SER A 17 8.41 -3.18 18.73
C SER A 17 7.11 -3.91 19.13
N LEU A 18 6.19 -4.15 18.20
CA LEU A 18 4.98 -4.94 18.35
C LEU A 18 5.15 -6.38 17.83
N GLY A 19 6.37 -6.80 17.47
CA GLY A 19 6.63 -8.11 16.88
C GLY A 19 6.21 -8.24 15.42
N ILE A 20 5.91 -7.14 14.74
CA ILE A 20 5.49 -7.12 13.34
C ILE A 20 6.72 -7.17 12.43
N THR A 21 6.73 -8.12 11.50
CA THR A 21 7.74 -8.16 10.43
C THR A 21 7.42 -7.12 9.38
N THR A 22 8.40 -6.29 9.05
CA THR A 22 8.29 -5.26 8.01
C THR A 22 9.12 -5.64 6.78
N ILE A 23 8.59 -5.34 5.60
CA ILE A 23 9.30 -5.45 4.33
C ILE A 23 9.17 -4.12 3.59
N VAL A 24 10.31 -3.53 3.25
CA VAL A 24 10.38 -2.22 2.60
C VAL A 24 11.09 -2.37 1.27
N PRO A 25 10.48 -1.91 0.15
CA PRO A 25 11.15 -1.93 -1.14
C PRO A 25 12.30 -0.92 -1.15
N TYR A 26 13.45 -1.35 -1.67
CA TYR A 26 14.64 -0.48 -1.77
C TYR A 26 14.58 0.47 -2.97
N TYR A 27 13.96 0.03 -4.07
CA TYR A 27 13.90 0.80 -5.31
C TYR A 27 12.56 1.51 -5.47
N SER A 28 12.62 2.69 -6.09
CA SER A 28 11.42 3.45 -6.44
C SER A 28 10.47 2.63 -7.32
N ARG A 29 9.16 2.85 -7.17
CA ARG A 29 8.14 2.30 -8.07
C ARG A 29 8.35 2.65 -9.55
N TRP A 30 9.14 3.67 -9.86
CA TRP A 30 9.48 4.02 -11.24
C TRP A 30 10.47 3.05 -11.89
N VAL A 31 11.20 2.25 -11.09
CA VAL A 31 11.98 1.13 -11.62
C VAL A 31 11.04 0.00 -12.03
N ILE A 32 10.19 -0.42 -11.12
CA ILE A 32 9.11 -1.39 -11.33
C ILE A 32 8.08 -1.23 -10.21
N ASP A 33 6.81 -1.15 -10.55
CA ASP A 33 5.74 -0.99 -9.56
C ASP A 33 5.39 -2.35 -8.94
N LEU A 34 5.86 -2.58 -7.71
CA LEU A 34 5.63 -3.82 -6.96
C LEU A 34 4.16 -4.06 -6.60
N ASN A 35 3.33 -3.02 -6.66
CA ASN A 35 1.89 -3.13 -6.44
C ASN A 35 1.08 -3.13 -7.77
N ARG A 36 1.69 -3.62 -8.84
CA ARG A 36 1.07 -3.76 -10.15
C ARG A 36 1.01 -5.24 -10.58
N GLU A 37 -0.04 -5.60 -11.30
CA GLU A 37 -0.15 -6.93 -11.88
C GLU A 37 0.89 -7.11 -13.01
N PRO A 38 1.72 -8.19 -12.97
CA PRO A 38 2.89 -8.30 -13.85
C PRO A 38 2.57 -8.37 -15.35
N ASN A 39 1.35 -8.79 -15.74
CA ASN A 39 0.93 -8.79 -17.15
C ASN A 39 0.19 -7.50 -17.55
N ASN A 40 0.28 -6.44 -16.74
CA ASN A 40 -0.40 -5.16 -16.94
C ASN A 40 -1.94 -5.25 -17.02
N LYS A 41 -2.54 -6.29 -16.45
CA LYS A 41 -4.00 -6.38 -16.36
C LYS A 41 -4.51 -5.31 -15.42
N SER A 42 -5.46 -4.52 -15.90
CA SER A 42 -6.09 -3.47 -15.10
C SER A 42 -6.84 -4.05 -13.90
N LEU A 43 -6.64 -3.45 -12.72
CA LEU A 43 -7.41 -3.77 -11.50
C LEU A 43 -8.73 -2.99 -11.42
N TYR A 44 -8.89 -1.96 -12.25
CA TYR A 44 -10.05 -1.07 -12.29
C TYR A 44 -10.53 -0.89 -13.73
N SER A 45 -11.83 -0.72 -13.91
CA SER A 45 -12.50 -0.50 -15.20
C SER A 45 -13.27 0.83 -15.25
N ASP A 46 -12.95 1.77 -14.39
CA ASP A 46 -13.66 3.04 -14.20
C ASP A 46 -13.08 4.22 -15.00
N GLY A 47 -12.12 3.95 -15.90
CA GLY A 47 -11.52 4.97 -16.79
C GLY A 47 -10.38 5.78 -16.17
N ARG A 48 -9.97 5.47 -14.92
CA ARG A 48 -8.80 6.11 -14.32
C ARG A 48 -7.51 5.78 -15.08
N ILE A 49 -6.54 6.69 -15.07
CA ILE A 49 -5.22 6.42 -15.63
C ILE A 49 -4.55 5.31 -14.80
N ILE A 50 -4.05 4.30 -15.51
CA ILE A 50 -3.34 3.17 -14.92
C ILE A 50 -1.93 3.20 -15.48
N THR A 51 -0.94 3.35 -14.59
CA THR A 51 0.47 3.22 -14.96
C THR A 51 0.81 1.75 -15.22
N SER A 52 1.75 1.51 -16.12
CA SER A 52 2.25 0.16 -16.41
C SER A 52 3.08 -0.42 -15.27
N LEU A 53 3.42 -1.71 -15.36
CA LEU A 53 4.30 -2.41 -14.42
C LEU A 53 5.65 -1.69 -14.26
N CYS A 54 6.25 -1.27 -15.39
CA CYS A 54 7.39 -0.35 -15.40
C CYS A 54 6.88 0.99 -15.93
N PRO A 55 6.55 1.95 -15.03
CA PRO A 55 5.94 3.21 -15.45
C PRO A 55 6.86 3.99 -16.40
N THR A 56 6.27 4.60 -17.41
CA THR A 56 6.96 5.53 -18.33
C THR A 56 6.57 6.96 -18.06
N THR A 57 5.45 7.17 -17.36
CA THR A 57 4.97 8.48 -16.93
C THR A 57 4.65 8.46 -15.44
N ASN A 58 4.70 9.63 -14.81
CA ASN A 58 4.17 9.83 -13.46
C ASN A 58 2.63 9.97 -13.48
N PHE A 59 1.99 10.13 -12.32
CA PHE A 59 0.54 10.31 -12.20
C PHE A 59 0.00 11.61 -12.82
N LEU A 60 0.86 12.54 -13.17
CA LEU A 60 0.50 13.77 -13.91
C LEU A 60 0.60 13.59 -15.41
N GLY A 61 1.08 12.42 -15.90
CA GLY A 61 1.29 12.14 -17.31
C GLY A 61 2.61 12.67 -17.88
N GLU A 62 3.53 13.12 -17.02
CA GLU A 62 4.85 13.60 -17.43
C GLU A 62 5.81 12.42 -17.60
N ASP A 63 6.63 12.46 -18.65
CA ASP A 63 7.63 11.42 -18.92
C ASP A 63 8.68 11.36 -17.80
N ILE A 64 8.96 10.14 -17.31
CA ILE A 64 9.99 9.89 -16.28
C ILE A 64 11.34 9.48 -16.88
N TYR A 65 11.38 9.16 -18.16
CA TYR A 65 12.60 8.85 -18.89
C TYR A 65 13.09 10.01 -19.76
N LYS A 66 14.37 10.00 -20.06
CA LYS A 66 14.94 10.94 -21.02
C LYS A 66 14.35 10.67 -22.43
N ARG A 67 14.25 11.72 -23.24
CA ARG A 67 13.55 11.74 -24.53
C ARG A 67 13.93 10.60 -25.48
N ASP A 68 15.18 10.16 -25.45
CA ASP A 68 15.71 9.13 -26.34
C ASP A 68 15.75 7.71 -25.70
N TYR A 69 15.21 7.56 -24.50
CA TYR A 69 15.17 6.28 -23.82
C TYR A 69 13.85 5.57 -24.06
N MET A 70 13.90 4.39 -24.61
CA MET A 70 12.74 3.50 -24.77
C MET A 70 12.92 2.25 -23.91
N LEU A 71 11.98 2.06 -22.99
CA LEU A 71 11.90 0.82 -22.23
C LEU A 71 11.52 -0.33 -23.16
N ASN A 72 12.37 -1.34 -23.25
CA ASN A 72 12.13 -2.54 -24.09
C ASN A 72 11.74 -3.76 -23.25
N GLN A 73 11.27 -4.81 -23.90
CA GLN A 73 10.80 -6.03 -23.23
C GLN A 73 11.91 -6.72 -22.43
N GLN A 74 13.14 -6.73 -22.93
CA GLN A 74 14.26 -7.34 -22.22
C GLN A 74 14.56 -6.65 -20.89
N GLU A 75 14.49 -5.32 -20.86
CA GLU A 75 14.65 -4.54 -19.63
C GLU A 75 13.52 -4.81 -18.62
N ILE A 76 12.28 -4.95 -19.10
CA ILE A 76 11.14 -5.32 -18.25
C ILE A 76 11.35 -6.70 -17.62
N GLU A 77 11.81 -7.69 -18.38
CA GLU A 77 12.11 -9.03 -17.88
C GLU A 77 13.24 -9.05 -16.84
N ILE A 78 14.28 -8.24 -17.06
CA ILE A 78 15.36 -8.04 -16.08
C ILE A 78 14.78 -7.48 -14.78
N ARG A 79 13.95 -6.44 -14.84
CA ARG A 79 13.34 -5.83 -13.66
C ARG A 79 12.37 -6.77 -12.94
N LEU A 80 11.57 -7.53 -13.67
CA LEU A 80 10.74 -8.59 -13.11
C LEU A 80 11.58 -9.61 -12.34
N THR A 81 12.65 -10.09 -12.93
CA THR A 81 13.50 -11.13 -12.35
C THR A 81 14.27 -10.66 -11.12
N HIS A 82 14.82 -9.45 -11.16
CA HIS A 82 15.73 -8.97 -10.11
C HIS A 82 15.07 -8.16 -9.00
N TYR A 83 13.87 -7.58 -9.24
CA TYR A 83 13.23 -6.71 -8.26
C TYR A 83 11.81 -7.17 -7.88
N PHE A 84 10.97 -7.47 -8.86
CA PHE A 84 9.58 -7.85 -8.61
C PHE A 84 9.47 -9.24 -7.97
N ASN A 85 10.03 -10.26 -8.64
CA ASN A 85 9.91 -11.64 -8.19
C ASN A 85 10.53 -11.88 -6.81
N PRO A 86 11.75 -11.40 -6.49
CA PRO A 86 12.31 -11.55 -5.14
C PRO A 86 11.45 -10.94 -4.04
N TYR A 87 10.87 -9.76 -4.27
CA TYR A 87 9.99 -9.10 -3.33
C TYR A 87 8.71 -9.92 -3.07
N HIS A 88 8.04 -10.31 -4.14
CA HIS A 88 6.82 -11.11 -4.06
C HIS A 88 7.04 -12.50 -3.48
N ASN A 89 8.17 -13.14 -3.81
CA ASN A 89 8.56 -14.44 -3.25
C ASN A 89 8.81 -14.32 -1.75
N LYS A 90 9.47 -13.24 -1.30
CA LYS A 90 9.68 -13.04 0.14
C LYS A 90 8.39 -12.83 0.91
N ILE A 91 7.44 -12.06 0.37
CA ILE A 91 6.12 -11.93 0.99
C ILE A 91 5.41 -13.29 1.07
N ASN A 92 5.42 -14.06 0.00
CA ASN A 92 4.78 -15.38 -0.03
C ASN A 92 5.40 -16.35 0.98
N GLU A 93 6.73 -16.35 1.11
CA GLU A 93 7.47 -17.12 2.14
C GLU A 93 7.01 -16.73 3.53
N LEU A 94 7.03 -15.42 3.85
CA LEU A 94 6.63 -14.92 5.17
C LEU A 94 5.17 -15.26 5.51
N LEU A 95 4.25 -15.07 4.58
CA LEU A 95 2.84 -15.41 4.79
C LEU A 95 2.63 -16.91 5.02
N LYS A 96 3.34 -17.75 4.28
CA LYS A 96 3.33 -19.21 4.48
C LYS A 96 3.88 -19.60 5.85
N ASP A 97 4.97 -18.99 6.27
CA ASP A 97 5.61 -19.25 7.56
C ASP A 97 4.72 -18.82 8.71
N PHE A 98 4.11 -17.63 8.66
CA PHE A 98 3.16 -17.18 9.68
C PHE A 98 1.94 -18.07 9.73
N LYS A 99 1.35 -18.41 8.59
CA LYS A 99 0.22 -19.35 8.55
C LYS A 99 0.58 -20.70 9.15
N SER A 100 1.77 -21.22 8.86
CA SER A 100 2.22 -22.51 9.43
C SER A 100 2.40 -22.45 10.94
N LYS A 101 2.90 -21.33 11.47
CA LYS A 101 3.18 -21.17 12.90
C LYS A 101 1.94 -20.79 13.72
N PHE A 102 1.06 -19.98 13.17
CA PHE A 102 -0.05 -19.36 13.90
C PHE A 102 -1.43 -19.73 13.35
N ASN A 103 -1.50 -20.62 12.35
CA ASN A 103 -2.70 -21.03 11.63
C ASN A 103 -3.41 -19.89 10.87
N GLN A 104 -2.84 -18.70 10.89
CA GLN A 104 -3.31 -17.53 10.13
C GLN A 104 -2.16 -16.55 9.86
N ALA A 105 -2.37 -15.66 8.89
CA ALA A 105 -1.44 -14.58 8.57
C ALA A 105 -2.22 -13.30 8.25
N PHE A 106 -1.65 -12.16 8.65
CA PHE A 106 -2.21 -10.85 8.32
C PHE A 106 -1.17 -10.00 7.60
N PHE A 107 -1.54 -9.45 6.44
CA PHE A 107 -0.72 -8.59 5.60
C PHE A 107 -1.31 -7.18 5.59
N TRP A 108 -0.51 -6.23 6.05
CA TRP A 108 -0.84 -4.81 5.98
C TRP A 108 -0.09 -4.16 4.84
N ASP A 109 -0.83 -3.65 3.85
CA ASP A 109 -0.31 -3.02 2.64
C ASP A 109 -0.35 -1.49 2.84
N ALA A 110 0.79 -0.91 3.21
CA ALA A 110 0.89 0.50 3.60
C ALA A 110 1.20 1.38 2.40
N HIS A 111 0.33 2.36 2.11
CA HIS A 111 0.48 3.32 1.02
C HIS A 111 0.19 4.74 1.43
N SER A 112 0.66 5.67 0.60
CA SER A 112 0.34 7.09 0.74
C SER A 112 0.18 7.77 -0.61
N ILE A 113 -0.68 8.77 -0.67
CA ILE A 113 -0.99 9.51 -1.89
C ILE A 113 -1.08 11.01 -1.60
N ARG A 114 -0.87 11.83 -2.60
CA ARG A 114 -1.22 13.25 -2.54
C ARG A 114 -2.70 13.43 -2.27
N ARG A 115 -3.06 14.47 -1.52
CA ARG A 115 -4.47 14.81 -1.25
C ARG A 115 -5.31 14.97 -2.51
N HIS A 116 -4.72 15.43 -3.59
CA HIS A 116 -5.43 15.67 -4.85
C HIS A 116 -4.61 15.23 -6.05
N VAL A 117 -5.11 14.23 -6.78
CA VAL A 117 -4.54 13.70 -8.03
C VAL A 117 -5.68 13.60 -9.05
N PRO A 118 -5.96 14.68 -9.82
CA PRO A 118 -7.12 14.73 -10.74
C PRO A 118 -7.15 13.63 -11.80
N SER A 119 -5.98 13.12 -12.20
CA SER A 119 -5.86 12.00 -13.15
C SER A 119 -6.37 10.66 -12.60
N ILE A 120 -6.48 10.53 -11.28
CA ILE A 120 -6.98 9.32 -10.60
C ILE A 120 -8.39 9.55 -10.06
N HIS A 121 -8.61 10.68 -9.39
CA HIS A 121 -9.90 11.00 -8.77
C HIS A 121 -10.18 12.50 -8.84
N LYS A 122 -11.38 12.86 -9.31
CA LYS A 122 -11.75 14.26 -9.57
C LYS A 122 -11.72 15.14 -8.32
N ASN A 123 -12.18 14.61 -7.19
CA ASN A 123 -12.21 15.31 -5.91
C ASN A 123 -10.96 14.99 -5.07
N PRO A 124 -10.59 15.82 -4.09
CA PRO A 124 -9.57 15.45 -3.10
C PRO A 124 -9.91 14.13 -2.42
N PHE A 125 -8.87 13.37 -2.08
CA PHE A 125 -9.03 12.13 -1.33
C PHE A 125 -9.39 12.42 0.13
N PRO A 126 -10.12 11.50 0.81
CA PRO A 126 -10.27 11.55 2.26
C PRO A 126 -8.90 11.36 2.95
N ASP A 127 -8.83 11.56 4.25
CA ASP A 127 -7.58 11.41 5.00
C ASP A 127 -7.01 10.00 4.87
N LEU A 128 -7.87 9.00 4.99
CA LEU A 128 -7.52 7.58 4.96
C LEU A 128 -8.52 6.79 4.10
N ILE A 129 -8.02 5.77 3.41
CA ILE A 129 -8.84 4.84 2.64
C ILE A 129 -8.45 3.42 3.01
N ILE A 130 -9.38 2.65 3.54
CA ILE A 130 -9.23 1.24 3.84
C ILE A 130 -9.69 0.43 2.63
N GLY A 131 -8.84 -0.45 2.12
CA GLY A 131 -9.15 -1.33 0.99
C GLY A 131 -8.97 -2.80 1.36
N ASP A 132 -10.01 -3.61 1.18
CA ASP A 132 -9.98 -5.07 1.37
C ASP A 132 -10.61 -5.81 0.19
N ASN A 133 -10.65 -5.16 -0.96
CA ASN A 133 -11.23 -5.67 -2.20
C ASN A 133 -12.67 -6.18 -2.03
N ASP A 134 -13.52 -5.35 -1.43
CA ASP A 134 -14.92 -5.67 -1.11
C ASP A 134 -15.04 -6.96 -0.27
N SER A 135 -14.25 -7.05 0.80
CA SER A 135 -14.17 -8.19 1.73
C SER A 135 -13.66 -9.51 1.11
N THR A 136 -13.04 -9.46 -0.08
CA THR A 136 -12.49 -10.67 -0.71
C THR A 136 -11.03 -10.94 -0.32
N SER A 137 -10.29 -9.93 0.14
CA SER A 137 -8.90 -10.08 0.58
C SER A 137 -8.74 -10.18 2.10
N CYS A 138 -9.76 -9.82 2.87
CA CYS A 138 -9.73 -9.85 4.33
C CYS A 138 -11.06 -10.30 4.92
N ASP A 139 -11.03 -10.99 6.06
CA ASP A 139 -12.23 -11.23 6.85
C ASP A 139 -12.75 -9.90 7.41
N THR A 140 -14.06 -9.70 7.32
CA THR A 140 -14.75 -8.49 7.79
C THR A 140 -14.51 -8.17 9.26
N LYS A 141 -14.17 -9.17 10.08
CA LYS A 141 -13.78 -8.98 11.49
C LYS A 141 -12.60 -8.00 11.59
N PHE A 142 -11.54 -8.24 10.82
CA PHE A 142 -10.33 -7.42 10.89
C PHE A 142 -10.51 -6.05 10.23
N THR A 143 -11.30 -5.99 9.15
CA THR A 143 -11.65 -4.72 8.51
C THR A 143 -12.42 -3.83 9.48
N LYS A 144 -13.40 -4.38 10.21
CA LYS A 144 -14.17 -3.63 11.22
C LYS A 144 -13.31 -3.16 12.39
N ILE A 145 -12.36 -3.98 12.86
CA ILE A 145 -11.41 -3.55 13.90
C ILE A 145 -10.61 -2.35 13.38
N THR A 146 -10.05 -2.47 12.18
CA THR A 146 -9.27 -1.40 11.54
C THR A 146 -10.11 -0.11 11.41
N GLU A 147 -11.30 -0.21 10.85
CA GLU A 147 -12.21 0.91 10.65
C GLU A 147 -12.56 1.58 11.99
N ASN A 148 -12.99 0.81 12.97
CA ASN A 148 -13.38 1.32 14.28
C ASN A 148 -12.25 2.07 14.99
N GLU A 149 -11.02 1.54 14.93
CA GLU A 149 -9.87 2.19 15.57
C GLU A 149 -9.48 3.49 14.86
N ILE A 150 -9.46 3.47 13.53
CA ILE A 150 -9.12 4.65 12.74
C ILE A 150 -10.19 5.74 12.89
N MET A 151 -11.47 5.40 12.90
CA MET A 151 -12.57 6.37 13.05
C MET A 151 -12.55 7.11 14.38
N LYS A 152 -12.00 6.52 15.47
CA LYS A 152 -11.81 7.21 16.76
C LYS A 152 -10.91 8.44 16.66
N SER A 153 -10.13 8.56 15.60
CA SER A 153 -9.23 9.70 15.36
C SER A 153 -9.93 10.98 14.93
N GLY A 154 -11.19 10.89 14.46
CA GLY A 154 -11.93 11.98 13.85
C GLY A 154 -11.48 12.35 12.43
N LEU A 155 -10.58 11.57 11.82
CA LEU A 155 -10.16 11.71 10.43
C LEU A 155 -11.28 11.25 9.47
N GLN A 156 -11.26 11.79 8.25
CA GLN A 156 -12.16 11.34 7.19
C GLN A 156 -11.66 9.99 6.64
N VAL A 157 -12.50 8.96 6.76
CA VAL A 157 -12.16 7.60 6.36
C VAL A 157 -13.16 7.11 5.31
N ASN A 158 -12.65 6.60 4.20
CA ASN A 158 -13.47 5.87 3.23
C ASN A 158 -13.09 4.38 3.24
N TYR A 159 -14.06 3.56 2.88
CA TYR A 159 -13.89 2.12 2.74
C TYR A 159 -14.11 1.71 1.29
N ASN A 160 -13.11 1.04 0.70
CA ASN A 160 -13.11 0.56 -0.69
C ASN A 160 -13.42 1.63 -1.76
N HIS A 161 -13.28 2.91 -1.43
CA HIS A 161 -13.53 4.00 -2.36
C HIS A 161 -12.58 5.18 -2.13
N PRO A 162 -11.89 5.68 -3.17
CA PRO A 162 -11.84 5.16 -4.55
C PRO A 162 -10.89 3.97 -4.75
N PHE A 163 -10.16 3.54 -3.71
CA PHE A 163 -9.23 2.41 -3.76
C PHE A 163 -9.76 1.23 -2.98
N LYS A 164 -9.84 0.06 -3.67
CA LYS A 164 -10.29 -1.20 -3.06
C LYS A 164 -9.14 -2.10 -2.59
N GLY A 165 -7.93 -1.67 -2.80
CA GLY A 165 -6.71 -2.45 -2.65
C GLY A 165 -6.00 -2.62 -4.00
N GLY A 166 -4.67 -2.58 -3.98
CA GLY A 166 -3.80 -2.82 -5.12
C GLY A 166 -3.55 -4.30 -5.40
N TYR A 167 -2.58 -4.57 -6.25
CA TYR A 167 -2.23 -5.95 -6.61
C TYR A 167 -1.73 -6.75 -5.40
N LEU A 168 -0.93 -6.15 -4.51
CA LEU A 168 -0.47 -6.81 -3.29
C LEU A 168 -1.65 -7.27 -2.43
N THR A 169 -2.54 -6.36 -2.07
CA THR A 169 -3.72 -6.68 -1.26
C THR A 169 -4.55 -7.80 -1.88
N ARG A 170 -4.87 -7.68 -3.19
CA ARG A 170 -5.74 -8.62 -3.89
C ARG A 170 -5.09 -9.99 -4.12
N SER A 171 -3.78 -10.01 -4.41
CA SER A 171 -3.06 -11.26 -4.70
C SER A 171 -2.58 -12.01 -3.45
N LYS A 172 -2.45 -11.31 -2.31
CA LYS A 172 -1.97 -11.92 -1.06
C LYS A 172 -3.11 -12.31 -0.13
N GLY A 173 -4.20 -11.57 -0.11
CA GLY A 173 -5.37 -11.88 0.71
C GLY A 173 -6.12 -13.12 0.20
N ASN A 174 -6.38 -14.05 1.11
CA ASN A 174 -7.22 -15.24 0.88
C ASN A 174 -7.86 -15.66 2.21
N PRO A 175 -8.96 -15.03 2.63
CA PRO A 175 -9.61 -15.31 3.91
C PRO A 175 -10.02 -16.76 4.10
N SER A 176 -10.41 -17.44 3.03
CA SER A 176 -10.77 -18.88 3.08
C SER A 176 -9.58 -19.76 3.46
N GLN A 177 -8.36 -19.26 3.31
CA GLN A 177 -7.14 -19.88 3.73
C GLN A 177 -6.53 -19.23 4.98
N HIS A 178 -7.30 -18.40 5.71
CA HIS A 178 -6.83 -17.65 6.88
C HIS A 178 -5.62 -16.75 6.60
N ILE A 179 -5.52 -16.21 5.39
CA ILE A 179 -4.56 -15.18 5.01
C ILE A 179 -5.35 -13.91 4.70
N HIS A 180 -5.16 -12.89 5.52
CA HIS A 180 -5.90 -11.65 5.43
C HIS A 180 -5.00 -10.52 4.94
N ALA A 181 -5.50 -9.68 4.03
CA ALA A 181 -4.77 -8.52 3.53
C ALA A 181 -5.66 -7.28 3.51
N ILE A 182 -5.16 -6.21 4.09
CA ILE A 182 -5.78 -4.86 4.07
C ILE A 182 -4.77 -3.87 3.52
N GLN A 183 -5.20 -3.02 2.60
CA GLN A 183 -4.48 -1.80 2.23
C GLN A 183 -4.96 -0.64 3.09
N LEU A 184 -4.03 0.15 3.60
CA LEU A 184 -4.30 1.50 4.06
C LEU A 184 -3.62 2.50 3.15
N GLU A 185 -4.42 3.32 2.47
CA GLU A 185 -3.96 4.50 1.73
C GLU A 185 -4.17 5.73 2.60
N MET A 186 -3.15 6.56 2.75
CA MET A 186 -3.26 7.81 3.52
C MET A 186 -2.79 9.03 2.74
N CYS A 187 -3.39 10.18 3.00
CA CYS A 187 -2.89 11.41 2.42
C CYS A 187 -1.54 11.81 3.05
N LYS A 188 -0.57 12.16 2.20
CA LYS A 188 0.80 12.51 2.61
C LYS A 188 0.86 13.71 3.56
N ASP A 189 -0.07 14.66 3.42
CA ASP A 189 -0.14 15.84 4.28
C ASP A 189 -0.45 15.54 5.76
N LEU A 190 -0.86 14.30 6.08
CA LEU A 190 -1.03 13.84 7.44
C LEU A 190 0.28 13.63 8.22
N TYR A 191 1.39 13.42 7.51
CA TYR A 191 2.69 13.17 8.15
C TYR A 191 3.87 13.90 7.47
N MET A 192 3.61 14.60 6.36
CA MET A 192 4.59 15.38 5.63
C MET A 192 4.27 16.86 5.66
N ASN A 193 5.24 17.69 5.28
CA ASN A 193 5.05 19.12 5.07
C ASN A 193 4.15 19.39 3.85
N HIS A 194 3.70 20.64 3.72
CA HIS A 194 2.78 21.03 2.65
C HIS A 194 3.30 20.70 1.23
N ASN A 195 4.62 20.79 1.02
CA ASN A 195 5.24 20.50 -0.28
C ASN A 195 5.57 19.00 -0.46
N GLU A 196 5.22 18.13 0.48
CA GLU A 196 5.47 16.69 0.45
C GLU A 196 6.95 16.32 0.21
N THR A 197 7.86 17.11 0.77
CA THR A 197 9.32 16.96 0.61
C THR A 197 10.04 16.57 1.90
N LYS A 198 9.36 16.70 3.05
CA LYS A 198 9.95 16.44 4.37
C LYS A 198 8.94 15.78 5.29
N TYR A 199 9.44 14.86 6.07
CA TYR A 199 8.71 14.29 7.20
C TYR A 199 8.48 15.36 8.28
N GLU A 200 7.29 15.38 8.88
CA GLU A 200 6.93 16.28 9.97
C GLU A 200 6.58 15.51 11.23
N GLU A 201 7.52 15.43 12.17
CA GLU A 201 7.41 14.68 13.42
C GLU A 201 6.10 14.92 14.18
N LYS A 202 5.68 16.19 14.30
CA LYS A 202 4.45 16.55 15.05
C LYS A 202 3.19 16.00 14.40
N LYS A 203 3.12 16.00 13.07
CA LYS A 203 2.00 15.42 12.32
C LYS A 203 2.07 13.90 12.38
N ALA A 204 3.24 13.34 12.07
CA ALA A 204 3.49 11.91 12.06
C ALA A 204 3.21 11.24 13.41
N ALA A 205 3.55 11.89 14.53
CA ALA A 205 3.28 11.36 15.87
C ALA A 205 1.79 11.07 16.12
N LYS A 206 0.88 11.89 15.56
CA LYS A 206 -0.57 11.65 15.65
C LYS A 206 -0.96 10.39 14.88
N ILE A 207 -0.45 10.26 13.65
CA ILE A 207 -0.74 9.09 12.80
C ILE A 207 -0.10 7.82 13.37
N LYS A 208 1.15 7.88 13.82
CA LYS A 208 1.82 6.76 14.51
C LYS A 208 0.99 6.23 15.68
N LYS A 209 0.42 7.11 16.49
CA LYS A 209 -0.43 6.71 17.62
C LYS A 209 -1.66 5.94 17.16
N ILE A 210 -2.35 6.43 16.11
CA ILE A 210 -3.55 5.78 15.55
C ILE A 210 -3.18 4.40 15.00
N LEU A 211 -2.14 4.32 14.17
CA LEU A 211 -1.66 3.08 13.58
C LEU A 211 -1.22 2.07 14.63
N LYS A 212 -0.46 2.51 15.64
CA LYS A 212 -0.02 1.65 16.74
C LYS A 212 -1.21 1.05 17.50
N ASN A 213 -2.21 1.84 17.83
CA ASN A 213 -3.42 1.35 18.50
C ASN A 213 -4.18 0.34 17.59
N THR A 214 -4.31 0.66 16.31
CA THR A 214 -4.95 -0.24 15.34
C THR A 214 -4.24 -1.60 15.30
N PHE A 215 -2.90 -1.60 15.21
CA PHE A 215 -2.13 -2.84 15.19
C PHE A 215 -2.23 -3.62 16.50
N GLN A 216 -2.26 -2.96 17.65
CA GLN A 216 -2.45 -3.65 18.94
C GLN A 216 -3.76 -4.42 18.96
N HIS A 217 -4.88 -3.80 18.58
CA HIS A 217 -6.17 -4.49 18.54
C HIS A 217 -6.25 -5.58 17.46
N LEU A 218 -5.59 -5.38 16.31
CA LEU A 218 -5.48 -6.43 15.30
C LEU A 218 -4.70 -7.64 15.84
N ILE A 219 -3.56 -7.42 16.50
CA ILE A 219 -2.76 -8.49 17.11
C ILE A 219 -3.56 -9.24 18.17
N GLU A 220 -4.23 -8.52 19.08
CA GLU A 220 -5.11 -9.13 20.10
C GLU A 220 -6.21 -10.00 19.48
N SER A 221 -6.71 -9.63 18.30
CA SER A 221 -7.76 -10.38 17.61
C SER A 221 -7.25 -11.57 16.80
N LEU A 222 -5.93 -11.64 16.58
CA LEU A 222 -5.24 -12.75 15.89
C LEU A 222 -4.78 -13.85 16.87
N ILE A 223 -4.77 -13.57 18.17
CA ILE A 223 -4.40 -14.53 19.23
C ILE A 223 -5.66 -15.18 19.78
#